data_88f8783416de35628f3c8e8e7abee3b7
#
_entry.id   88f8783416de35628f3c8e8e7abee3b7
#
_cell.length_a   1.000
_cell.length_b   1.000
_cell.length_c   1.000
_cell.angle_alpha   90.00
_cell.angle_beta   90.00
_cell.angle_gamma   90.00
#
_symmetry.space_group_name_H-M   'P 1'
#
loop_
_entity.id
_entity.type
_entity.pdbx_description
1 polymer ?
#
loop_
_entity_poly.entity_id
_entity_poly.type
_entity_poly.pdbx_seq_one_letter_code
_entity_poly.pdbx_strand_id
1 'polypeptide(L)'
;MQINEPEVLAELQELYPRYEAALIANDAETLTEMFWASPHAMRFGIAENLYGIDEIEAFRKARPPANLSRTIRRLDIVAFGRDFGSVTLEFQRTVNGKTISGRQSQVWARLPEGWRIVSAHVSILP
;
A
#
# COMPACT_ATOMS: atom_id res chain seq x y z
N MET A 1 19.14 -7.43 14.13
CA MET A 1 18.07 -6.44 14.23
C MET A 1 16.92 -6.98 15.05
N GLN A 2 16.20 -6.11 15.71
CA GLN A 2 15.03 -6.52 16.47
C GLN A 2 13.82 -6.62 15.56
N ILE A 3 13.03 -7.67 15.73
CA ILE A 3 11.78 -7.87 14.98
C ILE A 3 10.63 -7.40 15.86
N ASN A 4 9.75 -6.59 15.30
CA ASN A 4 8.54 -6.08 15.96
C ASN A 4 8.82 -5.32 17.27
N GLU A 5 9.79 -4.42 17.24
CA GLU A 5 9.96 -3.50 18.35
C GLU A 5 8.64 -2.75 18.56
N PRO A 6 8.07 -2.78 19.78
CA PRO A 6 6.70 -2.31 19.99
C PRO A 6 6.41 -0.89 19.52
N GLU A 7 7.33 0.04 19.71
CA GLU A 7 7.14 1.43 19.28
C GLU A 7 7.08 1.56 17.76
N VAL A 8 7.93 0.82 17.05
CA VAL A 8 8.00 0.86 15.60
C VAL A 8 6.78 0.17 15.00
N LEU A 9 6.43 -0.99 15.54
CA LEU A 9 5.24 -1.71 15.09
C LEU A 9 3.99 -0.86 15.27
N ALA A 10 3.86 -0.16 16.40
CA ALA A 10 2.71 0.71 16.66
C ALA A 10 2.58 1.83 15.64
N GLU A 11 3.70 2.42 15.20
CA GLU A 11 3.70 3.46 14.17
C GLU A 11 3.12 2.93 12.84
N LEU A 12 3.56 1.74 12.42
CA LEU A 12 3.07 1.13 11.18
C LEU A 12 1.60 0.70 11.28
N GLN A 13 1.20 0.19 12.44
CA GLN A 13 -0.19 -0.18 12.69
C GLN A 13 -1.13 1.03 12.67
N GLU A 14 -0.64 2.20 12.99
CA GLU A 14 -1.39 3.45 12.87
C GLU A 14 -1.42 3.96 11.43
N LEU A 15 -0.33 3.82 10.69
CA LEU A 15 -0.21 4.33 9.33
C LEU A 15 -0.99 3.52 8.31
N TYR A 16 -1.00 2.21 8.41
CA TYR A 16 -1.62 1.40 7.37
C TYR A 16 -3.12 1.68 7.20
N PRO A 17 -3.93 1.80 8.26
CA PRO A 17 -5.35 2.13 8.10
C PRO A 17 -5.59 3.43 7.34
N ARG A 18 -4.68 4.40 7.45
CA ARG A 18 -4.77 5.65 6.67
C ARG A 18 -4.59 5.39 5.18
N TYR A 19 -3.66 4.49 4.83
CA TYR A 19 -3.49 4.10 3.44
C TYR A 19 -4.74 3.40 2.91
N GLU A 20 -5.28 2.47 3.65
CA GLU A 20 -6.50 1.74 3.24
C GLU A 20 -7.67 2.71 3.04
N ALA A 21 -7.86 3.65 3.95
CA ALA A 21 -8.92 4.66 3.84
C ALA A 21 -8.74 5.54 2.61
N ALA A 22 -7.52 5.97 2.32
CA ALA A 22 -7.21 6.76 1.14
C ALA A 22 -7.46 5.96 -0.16
N LEU A 23 -7.13 4.69 -0.15
CA LEU A 23 -7.35 3.80 -1.29
C LEU A 23 -8.85 3.67 -1.61
N ILE A 24 -9.67 3.40 -0.59
CA ILE A 24 -11.11 3.25 -0.75
C ILE A 24 -11.76 4.56 -1.19
N ALA A 25 -11.27 5.69 -0.67
CA ALA A 25 -11.75 7.02 -1.05
C ALA A 25 -11.24 7.51 -2.40
N ASN A 26 -10.32 6.77 -3.04
CA ASN A 26 -9.62 7.21 -4.25
C ASN A 26 -8.96 8.59 -4.07
N ASP A 27 -8.35 8.79 -2.90
CA ASP A 27 -7.66 10.03 -2.55
C ASP A 27 -6.25 10.01 -3.13
N ALA A 28 -6.13 10.45 -4.38
CA ALA A 28 -4.89 10.40 -5.14
C ALA A 28 -3.75 11.18 -4.47
N GLU A 29 -4.06 12.32 -3.86
CA GLU A 29 -3.07 13.16 -3.19
C GLU A 29 -2.45 12.44 -2.00
N THR A 30 -3.27 11.90 -1.10
CA THR A 30 -2.79 11.17 0.08
C THR A 30 -2.05 9.90 -0.34
N LEU A 31 -2.58 9.14 -1.29
CA LEU A 31 -1.93 7.93 -1.77
C LEU A 31 -0.54 8.22 -2.34
N THR A 32 -0.40 9.32 -3.09
CA THR A 32 0.90 9.73 -3.64
C THR A 32 1.87 10.16 -2.54
N GLU A 33 1.40 10.93 -1.56
CA GLU A 33 2.22 11.38 -0.42
C GLU A 33 2.76 10.23 0.42
N MET A 34 2.03 9.12 0.51
CA MET A 34 2.46 7.97 1.29
C MET A 34 3.54 7.14 0.59
N PHE A 35 3.77 7.37 -0.69
CA PHE A 35 4.89 6.77 -1.42
C PHE A 35 6.14 7.65 -1.35
N TRP A 36 7.28 7.00 -1.43
CA TRP A 36 8.57 7.66 -1.50
C TRP A 36 8.66 8.53 -2.76
N ALA A 37 8.95 9.82 -2.58
CA ALA A 37 9.07 10.77 -3.69
C ALA A 37 10.42 10.59 -4.39
N SER A 38 10.56 9.50 -5.12
CA SER A 38 11.81 9.09 -5.74
C SER A 38 11.56 8.36 -7.06
N PRO A 39 12.50 8.48 -8.03
CA PRO A 39 12.44 7.64 -9.22
C PRO A 39 12.67 6.16 -8.92
N HIS A 40 13.10 5.81 -7.72
CA HIS A 40 13.33 4.42 -7.31
C HIS A 40 12.12 3.77 -6.64
N ALA A 41 11.05 4.50 -6.36
CA ALA A 41 9.82 3.90 -5.87
C ALA A 41 9.18 3.04 -6.96
N MET A 42 8.65 1.88 -6.58
CA MET A 42 8.03 0.96 -7.54
C MET A 42 6.68 0.47 -7.03
N ARG A 43 5.73 0.36 -7.96
CA ARG A 43 4.43 -0.23 -7.66
C ARG A 43 3.93 -1.06 -8.83
N PHE A 44 3.71 -2.34 -8.58
CA PHE A 44 3.06 -3.22 -9.54
C PHE A 44 1.61 -3.41 -9.09
N GLY A 45 0.69 -3.06 -9.97
CA GLY A 45 -0.72 -3.31 -9.76
C GLY A 45 -1.20 -4.52 -10.56
N ILE A 46 -2.51 -4.70 -10.61
CA ILE A 46 -3.10 -5.86 -11.27
C ILE A 46 -2.80 -5.86 -12.78
N ALA A 47 -2.78 -4.69 -13.39
CA ALA A 47 -2.63 -4.55 -14.84
C ALA A 47 -1.55 -3.53 -15.25
N GLU A 48 -0.81 -2.99 -14.30
CA GLU A 48 0.17 -1.95 -14.58
C GLU A 48 1.47 -2.16 -13.82
N ASN A 49 2.58 -1.75 -14.46
CA ASN A 49 3.89 -1.66 -13.82
C ASN A 49 4.27 -0.18 -13.76
N LEU A 50 4.45 0.34 -12.56
CA LEU A 50 4.76 1.75 -12.35
C LEU A 50 6.16 1.90 -11.76
N TYR A 51 6.99 2.66 -12.45
CA TYR A 51 8.38 2.91 -12.06
C TYR A 51 8.56 4.38 -11.74
N GLY A 52 8.87 4.67 -10.49
CA GLY A 52 9.08 6.02 -10.00
C GLY A 52 7.80 6.73 -9.59
N ILE A 53 7.98 7.76 -8.76
CA ILE A 53 6.86 8.50 -8.18
C ILE A 53 6.00 9.20 -9.25
N ASP A 54 6.60 9.66 -10.34
CA ASP A 54 5.84 10.37 -11.37
C ASP A 54 4.81 9.46 -12.03
N GLU A 55 5.18 8.22 -12.32
CA GLU A 55 4.25 7.23 -12.89
C GLU A 55 3.18 6.82 -11.88
N ILE A 56 3.56 6.68 -10.61
CA ILE A 56 2.62 6.35 -9.54
C ILE A 56 1.59 7.47 -9.38
N GLU A 57 2.04 8.71 -9.34
CA GLU A 57 1.14 9.86 -9.24
C GLU A 57 0.20 9.96 -10.43
N ALA A 58 0.71 9.83 -11.64
CA ALA A 58 -0.09 9.92 -12.86
C ALA A 58 -1.17 8.83 -12.88
N PHE A 59 -0.84 7.61 -12.48
CA PHE A 59 -1.81 6.53 -12.40
C PHE A 59 -2.92 6.84 -11.39
N ARG A 60 -2.56 7.33 -10.20
CA ARG A 60 -3.54 7.66 -9.17
C ARG A 60 -4.49 8.77 -9.62
N LYS A 61 -3.96 9.81 -10.25
CA LYS A 61 -4.77 10.93 -10.73
C LYS A 61 -5.68 10.55 -11.88
N ALA A 62 -5.25 9.63 -12.73
CA ALA A 62 -6.03 9.19 -13.90
C ALA A 62 -7.10 8.15 -13.54
N ARG A 63 -7.07 7.57 -12.37
CA ARG A 63 -8.00 6.52 -11.97
C ARG A 63 -9.41 7.07 -11.85
N PRO A 64 -10.38 6.54 -12.63
CA PRO A 64 -11.75 7.04 -12.56
C PRO A 64 -12.40 6.71 -11.23
N PRO A 65 -13.36 7.51 -10.77
CA PRO A 65 -14.15 7.19 -9.59
C PRO A 65 -14.86 5.86 -9.80
N ALA A 66 -14.72 4.96 -8.82
CA ALA A 66 -15.31 3.64 -8.85
C ALA A 66 -15.50 3.17 -7.42
N ASN A 67 -16.30 2.12 -7.24
CA ASN A 67 -16.40 1.49 -5.94
C ASN A 67 -15.12 0.67 -5.70
N LEU A 68 -14.24 1.20 -4.87
CA LEU A 68 -12.96 0.58 -4.51
C LEU A 68 -13.04 -0.18 -3.18
N SER A 69 -14.23 -0.30 -2.59
CA SER A 69 -14.43 -0.98 -1.32
C SER A 69 -13.98 -2.44 -1.40
N ARG A 70 -13.32 -2.87 -0.34
CA ARG A 70 -12.86 -4.25 -0.21
C ARG A 70 -12.84 -4.65 1.25
N THR A 71 -12.86 -5.95 1.51
CA THR A 71 -12.75 -6.50 2.86
C THR A 71 -11.35 -7.08 3.03
N ILE A 72 -10.65 -6.66 4.08
CA ILE A 72 -9.36 -7.24 4.43
C ILE A 72 -9.63 -8.54 5.17
N ARG A 73 -9.13 -9.65 4.64
CA ARG A 73 -9.31 -10.98 5.22
C ARG A 73 -8.19 -11.34 6.16
N ARG A 74 -6.99 -10.84 5.90
CA ARG A 74 -5.81 -11.04 6.73
C ARG A 74 -4.87 -9.86 6.54
N LEU A 75 -4.29 -9.38 7.63
CA LEU A 75 -3.35 -8.27 7.62
C LEU A 75 -2.19 -8.62 8.57
N ASP A 76 -0.98 -8.67 8.03
CA ASP A 76 0.23 -8.90 8.79
C ASP A 76 1.18 -7.72 8.60
N ILE A 77 1.56 -7.09 9.71
CA ILE A 77 2.51 -5.98 9.72
C ILE A 77 3.70 -6.44 10.55
N VAL A 78 4.89 -6.32 9.97
CA VAL A 78 6.14 -6.72 10.63
C VAL A 78 7.12 -5.55 10.54
N ALA A 79 7.70 -5.19 11.69
CA ALA A 79 8.76 -4.18 11.75
C ALA A 79 10.12 -4.88 11.83
N PHE A 80 11.08 -4.37 11.07
CA PHE A 80 12.45 -4.87 11.01
C PHE A 80 13.39 -3.77 11.46
N GLY A 81 13.97 -3.91 12.65
CA GLY A 81 14.74 -2.84 13.27
C GLY A 81 13.86 -1.61 13.47
N ARG A 82 14.43 -0.42 13.28
CA ARG A 82 13.71 0.83 13.51
C ARG A 82 13.23 1.51 12.24
N ASP A 83 13.75 1.11 11.08
CA ASP A 83 13.62 1.90 9.86
C ASP A 83 12.90 1.20 8.72
N PHE A 84 12.49 -0.06 8.89
CA PHE A 84 11.80 -0.81 7.84
C PHE A 84 10.61 -1.58 8.38
N GLY A 85 9.65 -1.79 7.51
CA GLY A 85 8.50 -2.62 7.81
C GLY A 85 7.88 -3.21 6.56
N SER A 86 7.18 -4.31 6.73
CA SER A 86 6.38 -4.91 5.66
C SER A 86 4.92 -4.95 6.07
N VAL A 87 4.06 -4.73 5.09
CA VAL A 87 2.61 -4.89 5.24
C VAL A 87 2.17 -5.88 4.17
N THR A 88 1.59 -6.98 4.60
CA THR A 88 1.12 -8.03 3.70
C THR A 88 -0.32 -8.35 4.04
N LEU A 89 -1.19 -8.37 3.03
CA LEU A 89 -2.59 -8.63 3.28
C LEU A 89 -3.27 -9.42 2.17
N GLU A 90 -4.36 -10.05 2.54
CA GLU A 90 -5.31 -10.67 1.63
C GLU A 90 -6.61 -9.88 1.68
N PHE A 91 -7.19 -9.64 0.54
CA PHE A 91 -8.47 -8.92 0.47
C PHE A 91 -9.46 -9.63 -0.44
N GLN A 92 -10.72 -9.30 -0.26
CA GLN A 92 -11.80 -9.71 -1.15
C GLN A 92 -12.63 -8.50 -1.53
N ARG A 93 -13.11 -8.51 -2.76
CA ARG A 93 -14.06 -7.51 -3.24
C ARG A 93 -15.07 -8.20 -4.16
N THR A 94 -16.24 -7.60 -4.28
CA THR A 94 -17.27 -8.08 -5.17
C THR A 94 -17.35 -7.18 -6.39
N VAL A 95 -17.20 -7.76 -7.57
CA VAL A 95 -17.28 -7.05 -8.85
C VAL A 95 -18.27 -7.81 -9.72
N ASN A 96 -19.37 -7.14 -10.12
CA ASN A 96 -20.41 -7.73 -10.95
C ASN A 96 -20.93 -9.06 -10.38
N GLY A 97 -21.16 -9.11 -9.06
CA GLY A 97 -21.68 -10.29 -8.39
C GLY A 97 -20.64 -11.39 -8.14
N LYS A 98 -19.39 -11.20 -8.54
CA LYS A 98 -18.33 -12.18 -8.34
C LYS A 98 -17.40 -11.73 -7.22
N THR A 99 -17.03 -12.67 -6.35
CA THR A 99 -16.01 -12.43 -5.33
C THR A 99 -14.63 -12.62 -5.93
N ILE A 100 -13.80 -11.60 -5.81
CA ILE A 100 -12.42 -11.60 -6.28
C ILE A 100 -11.52 -11.58 -5.04
N SER A 101 -10.56 -12.50 -4.98
CA SER A 101 -9.56 -12.57 -3.93
C SER A 101 -8.24 -12.03 -4.41
N GLY A 102 -7.66 -11.11 -3.64
CA GLY A 102 -6.41 -10.47 -3.99
C GLY A 102 -5.40 -10.46 -2.86
N ARG A 103 -4.18 -10.07 -3.20
CA ARG A 103 -3.06 -9.96 -2.26
C ARG A 103 -2.34 -8.64 -2.50
N GLN A 104 -1.83 -8.08 -1.42
CA GLN A 104 -1.05 -6.85 -1.47
C GLN A 104 0.14 -6.96 -0.54
N SER A 105 1.31 -6.56 -1.03
CA SER A 105 2.52 -6.46 -0.24
C SER A 105 3.10 -5.06 -0.38
N GLN A 106 3.57 -4.49 0.73
CA GLN A 106 4.23 -3.19 0.73
C GLN A 106 5.47 -3.26 1.59
N VAL A 107 6.52 -2.56 1.16
CA VAL A 107 7.69 -2.30 1.97
C VAL A 107 7.67 -0.83 2.36
N TRP A 108 7.77 -0.57 3.64
CA TRP A 108 7.81 0.77 4.22
C TRP A 108 9.21 1.05 4.75
N ALA A 109 9.69 2.26 4.53
CA ALA A 109 10.98 2.72 5.07
C ALA A 109 10.77 4.02 5.84
N ARG A 110 11.47 4.14 6.97
CA ARG A 110 11.51 5.41 7.71
C ARG A 110 12.62 6.26 7.11
N LEU A 111 12.22 7.29 6.38
CA LEU A 111 13.09 8.24 5.70
C LEU A 111 13.12 9.55 6.50
N PRO A 112 13.99 10.52 6.15
CA PRO A 112 14.00 11.80 6.85
C PRO A 112 12.64 12.50 6.88
N GLU A 113 11.83 12.36 5.84
CA GLU A 113 10.48 12.92 5.77
C GLU A 113 9.41 12.10 6.51
N GLY A 114 9.77 10.93 7.03
CA GLY A 114 8.85 10.02 7.72
C GLY A 114 8.71 8.69 7.02
N TRP A 115 7.76 7.88 7.47
CA TRP A 115 7.48 6.59 6.86
C TRP A 115 6.88 6.74 5.46
N ARG A 116 7.47 6.02 4.50
CA ARG A 116 6.99 6.01 3.10
C ARG A 116 7.03 4.61 2.54
N ILE A 117 6.11 4.34 1.61
CA ILE A 117 6.11 3.08 0.86
C ILE A 117 7.17 3.19 -0.23
N VAL A 118 8.12 2.27 -0.25
CA VAL A 118 9.20 2.27 -1.25
C VAL A 118 8.96 1.25 -2.35
N SER A 119 8.18 0.22 -2.07
CA SER A 119 7.84 -0.83 -3.04
C SER A 119 6.47 -1.42 -2.69
N ALA A 120 5.66 -1.69 -3.69
CA ALA A 120 4.34 -2.27 -3.50
C ALA A 120 3.97 -3.19 -4.66
N HIS A 121 3.13 -4.18 -4.38
CA HIS A 121 2.65 -5.13 -5.36
C HIS A 121 1.25 -5.58 -4.99
N VAL A 122 0.34 -5.52 -5.95
CA VAL A 122 -1.04 -6.01 -5.80
C VAL A 122 -1.28 -7.05 -6.89
N SER A 123 -1.87 -8.18 -6.51
CA SER A 123 -2.22 -9.24 -7.46
C SER A 123 -3.57 -9.83 -7.13
N ILE A 124 -4.16 -10.52 -8.09
CA ILE A 124 -5.45 -11.22 -7.95
C ILE A 124 -5.18 -12.70 -8.14
N LEU A 125 -5.83 -13.52 -7.32
CA LEU A 125 -5.86 -14.97 -7.53
C LEU A 125 -6.76 -15.30 -8.72
N PRO A 126 -6.34 -16.21 -9.60
CA PRO A 126 -7.15 -16.62 -10.73
C PRO A 126 -8.44 -17.33 -10.34
#